data_396a6cf88047b1317a9820c81f291095
#
_entry.id   396a6cf88047b1317a9820c81f291095
#
_cell.length_a   1.000
_cell.length_b   1.000
_cell.length_c   1.000
_cell.angle_alpha   90.00
_cell.angle_beta   90.00
_cell.angle_gamma   90.00
#
_symmetry.space_group_name_H-M   'P 1'
#
loop_
_entity.id
_entity.type
_entity.pdbx_description
1 polymer ?
#
loop_
_entity_poly.entity_id
_entity_poly.type
_entity_poly.pdbx_seq_one_letter_code
_entity_poly.pdbx_strand_id
1 'polypeptide(L)'
;VELGQAVREGGALRMLPPNEDSPEGIWVRAERDGTLTEVTDLASLASHGWAWKYPDRQGSSTLHIIRGSVRNVPGEDYCLTELKGAVRLNDVCFSYVPEKPILKHVSVYANPGQKIAFVGSTGAGKTTITNLINRFYEIDSGMITYDGIDVCDIRKDDLRRSLGAVLQDTHLFTGTVMDNIRYGRLDATDEECIAAAKSANAHSFIRRLPDGYNTMVTGDGANLSQGQRQLLAIARAAVADPPVMILDEATSSIDTRTEAIVQRGMDALMQGRTVFVIAHRLSTVKNSDVIIVLEHGRIIERGTHEQLLEQKGQYYQLYTGAFELE
;
A
#
# COMPACT_ATOMS: atom_id res chain seq x y z
N VAL A 1 -17.94 11.44 -1.74
CA VAL A 1 -18.75 10.61 -0.85
C VAL A 1 -18.41 11.01 0.57
N GLU A 2 -19.39 11.48 1.32
CA GLU A 2 -19.23 11.79 2.75
C GLU A 2 -19.92 10.70 3.57
N LEU A 3 -19.32 10.31 4.66
CA LEU A 3 -19.93 9.48 5.69
C LEU A 3 -20.28 10.36 6.90
N GLY A 4 -21.47 10.19 7.40
CA GLY A 4 -21.95 10.91 8.56
C GLY A 4 -23.08 10.19 9.26
N GLN A 5 -23.47 10.69 10.40
CA GLN A 5 -24.71 10.26 11.06
C GLN A 5 -25.91 11.00 10.47
N ALA A 6 -27.04 10.33 10.39
CA ALA A 6 -28.32 10.90 10.00
C ALA A 6 -29.41 10.47 10.97
N VAL A 7 -30.47 11.25 11.09
CA VAL A 7 -31.68 10.89 11.82
C VAL A 7 -32.84 10.74 10.85
N ARG A 8 -33.82 9.90 11.17
CA ARG A 8 -35.05 9.77 10.41
C ARG A 8 -36.07 10.82 10.86
N GLU A 9 -36.39 11.74 9.96
CA GLU A 9 -37.42 12.73 10.15
C GLU A 9 -38.51 12.56 9.07
N GLY A 10 -39.75 12.22 9.49
CA GLY A 10 -40.86 12.06 8.54
C GLY A 10 -40.66 10.96 7.49
N GLY A 11 -39.81 9.96 7.77
CA GLY A 11 -39.48 8.86 6.83
C GLY A 11 -38.29 9.13 5.92
N ALA A 12 -37.76 10.35 5.88
CA ALA A 12 -36.54 10.70 5.16
C ALA A 12 -35.30 10.71 6.08
N LEU A 13 -34.12 10.45 5.50
CA LEU A 13 -32.85 10.58 6.23
C LEU A 13 -32.36 12.02 6.12
N ARG A 14 -32.04 12.65 7.26
CA ARG A 14 -31.39 13.96 7.34
C ARG A 14 -30.03 13.81 8.00
N MET A 15 -28.99 14.20 7.30
CA MET A 15 -27.61 14.16 7.80
C MET A 15 -27.44 15.13 8.96
N LEU A 16 -26.82 14.69 10.04
CA LEU A 16 -26.45 15.53 11.17
C LEU A 16 -25.22 16.37 10.83
N PRO A 17 -25.08 17.58 11.38
CA PRO A 17 -23.83 18.33 11.31
C PRO A 17 -22.63 17.54 11.88
N PRO A 18 -21.41 17.79 11.41
CA PRO A 18 -20.23 17.01 11.81
C PRO A 18 -19.91 16.97 13.31
N ASN A 19 -20.54 17.86 14.09
CA ASN A 19 -20.33 18.01 15.54
C ASN A 19 -21.56 17.62 16.38
N GLU A 20 -22.57 17.02 15.75
CA GLU A 20 -23.76 16.55 16.44
C GLU A 20 -23.81 15.03 16.36
N ASP A 21 -23.70 14.36 17.51
CA ASP A 21 -23.94 12.92 17.65
C ASP A 21 -25.33 12.68 18.23
N SER A 22 -26.03 11.68 17.68
CA SER A 22 -27.30 11.22 18.23
C SER A 22 -27.18 9.76 18.65
N PRO A 23 -27.64 9.37 19.86
CA PRO A 23 -27.71 7.98 20.28
C PRO A 23 -28.55 7.10 19.34
N GLU A 24 -29.50 7.73 18.62
CA GLU A 24 -30.36 7.08 17.62
C GLU A 24 -29.85 7.35 16.17
N GLY A 25 -28.65 7.89 16.03
CA GLY A 25 -28.05 8.23 14.74
C GLY A 25 -27.80 7.00 13.89
N ILE A 26 -28.25 7.03 12.65
CA ILE A 26 -28.02 6.00 11.65
C ILE A 26 -26.83 6.43 10.80
N TRP A 27 -25.85 5.55 10.60
CA TRP A 27 -24.76 5.83 9.70
C TRP A 27 -25.24 5.83 8.25
N VAL A 28 -24.93 6.88 7.52
CA VAL A 28 -25.30 7.07 6.12
C VAL A 28 -24.10 7.47 5.28
N ARG A 29 -24.13 7.03 4.05
CA ARG A 29 -23.22 7.44 2.99
C ARG A 29 -23.93 8.46 2.12
N ALA A 30 -23.39 9.67 2.03
CA ALA A 30 -23.87 10.71 1.11
C ALA A 30 -23.13 10.62 -0.22
N GLU A 31 -23.87 10.40 -1.30
CA GLU A 31 -23.34 10.40 -2.67
C GLU A 31 -23.21 11.84 -3.18
N ARG A 32 -22.47 12.03 -4.29
CA ARG A 32 -22.26 13.37 -4.90
C ARG A 32 -23.56 14.04 -5.40
N ASP A 33 -24.59 13.27 -5.63
CA ASP A 33 -25.93 13.75 -6.04
C ASP A 33 -26.83 14.12 -4.85
N GLY A 34 -26.35 14.01 -3.62
CA GLY A 34 -27.08 14.26 -2.38
C GLY A 34 -27.90 13.08 -1.87
N THR A 35 -27.84 11.92 -2.53
CA THR A 35 -28.53 10.70 -2.07
C THR A 35 -27.86 10.19 -0.79
N LEU A 36 -28.67 9.91 0.24
CA LEU A 36 -28.21 9.29 1.50
C LEU A 36 -28.59 7.81 1.50
N THR A 37 -27.59 6.95 1.60
CA THR A 37 -27.75 5.50 1.70
C THR A 37 -27.38 5.04 3.11
N GLU A 38 -28.31 4.35 3.77
CA GLU A 38 -28.05 3.79 5.10
C GLU A 38 -26.99 2.69 5.04
N VAL A 39 -26.03 2.79 5.95
CA VAL A 39 -24.93 1.82 6.08
C VAL A 39 -25.31 0.85 7.19
N THR A 40 -25.89 -0.28 6.82
CA THR A 40 -26.29 -1.34 7.75
C THR A 40 -25.13 -2.26 8.13
N ASP A 41 -24.09 -2.31 7.30
CA ASP A 41 -22.87 -3.08 7.56
C ASP A 41 -21.64 -2.17 7.43
N LEU A 42 -21.10 -1.78 8.58
CA LEU A 42 -19.89 -0.98 8.63
C LEU A 42 -18.67 -1.72 8.03
N ALA A 43 -18.71 -3.07 7.99
CA ALA A 43 -17.65 -3.85 7.33
C ALA A 43 -17.64 -3.65 5.82
N SER A 44 -18.78 -3.34 5.19
CA SER A 44 -18.86 -3.03 3.76
C SER A 44 -18.16 -1.71 3.40
N LEU A 45 -18.07 -0.78 4.33
CA LEU A 45 -17.35 0.49 4.15
C LEU A 45 -15.83 0.28 4.07
N ALA A 46 -15.32 -0.72 4.76
CA ALA A 46 -13.92 -1.06 4.76
C ALA A 46 -13.39 -1.47 3.37
N SER A 47 -14.27 -1.96 2.48
CA SER A 47 -13.91 -2.29 1.10
C SER A 47 -13.65 -1.07 0.20
N HIS A 48 -13.92 0.17 0.67
CA HIS A 48 -13.89 1.40 -0.11
C HIS A 48 -12.78 2.40 0.28
N GLY A 49 -11.80 1.99 1.06
CA GLY A 49 -10.63 2.85 1.35
C GLY A 49 -10.76 3.75 2.58
N TRP A 50 -11.44 3.29 3.60
CA TRP A 50 -11.66 3.99 4.87
C TRP A 50 -10.82 3.39 6.01
N ALA A 51 -10.46 4.20 7.01
CA ALA A 51 -9.61 3.80 8.13
C ALA A 51 -10.20 4.11 9.50
N TRP A 52 -9.95 3.27 10.51
CA TRP A 52 -10.25 3.57 11.91
C TRP A 52 -9.06 4.24 12.61
N LYS A 53 -9.26 5.40 13.22
CA LYS A 53 -8.29 6.07 14.07
C LYS A 53 -8.68 5.92 15.54
N TYR A 54 -7.71 5.73 16.42
CA TYR A 54 -7.92 5.90 17.85
C TYR A 54 -8.27 7.37 18.15
N PRO A 55 -9.14 7.65 19.15
CA PRO A 55 -9.41 9.03 19.56
C PRO A 55 -8.09 9.69 19.93
N ASP A 56 -7.92 10.94 19.49
CA ASP A 56 -6.79 11.71 19.96
C ASP A 56 -6.92 11.89 21.47
N ARG A 57 -5.81 12.06 22.17
CA ARG A 57 -5.74 12.20 23.63
C ARG A 57 -6.47 13.44 24.17
N GLN A 58 -7.13 14.23 23.32
CA GLN A 58 -7.84 15.47 23.65
C GLN A 58 -9.36 15.32 23.56
N GLY A 59 -9.90 14.15 23.30
CA GLY A 59 -11.34 13.88 23.39
C GLY A 59 -12.19 14.44 22.26
N SER A 60 -11.62 14.72 21.08
CA SER A 60 -12.41 14.97 19.88
C SER A 60 -12.73 13.64 19.20
N SER A 61 -14.00 13.30 19.13
CA SER A 61 -14.50 12.08 18.51
C SER A 61 -14.48 12.20 16.99
N THR A 62 -13.33 11.95 16.39
CA THR A 62 -13.22 11.83 14.94
C THR A 62 -12.95 10.38 14.55
N LEU A 63 -13.82 9.77 13.77
CA LEU A 63 -13.77 8.35 13.38
C LEU A 63 -13.03 8.15 12.06
N HIS A 64 -11.96 7.34 12.02
CA HIS A 64 -11.20 7.03 10.80
C HIS A 64 -11.28 5.53 10.49
N ILE A 65 -11.75 5.12 9.32
CA ILE A 65 -11.77 3.72 8.86
C ILE A 65 -10.76 3.50 7.76
N ILE A 66 -9.82 2.57 7.94
CA ILE A 66 -8.93 2.04 6.89
C ILE A 66 -9.55 0.79 6.26
N ARG A 67 -9.42 0.63 4.94
CA ARG A 67 -9.84 -0.57 4.21
C ARG A 67 -9.56 -1.84 5.01
N GLY A 68 -10.61 -2.61 5.32
CA GLY A 68 -10.39 -3.98 5.67
C GLY A 68 -11.12 -4.59 6.82
N SER A 69 -11.59 -4.02 7.85
CA SER A 69 -12.56 -4.56 8.81
C SER A 69 -12.84 -3.60 9.95
N VAL A 70 -14.09 -3.35 10.13
CA VAL A 70 -14.61 -2.65 11.30
C VAL A 70 -14.67 -3.66 12.44
N ARG A 71 -13.89 -3.45 13.48
CA ARG A 71 -14.11 -4.10 14.78
C ARG A 71 -14.66 -3.04 15.72
N ASN A 72 -15.92 -3.18 16.12
CA ASN A 72 -16.44 -2.42 17.25
C ASN A 72 -15.71 -2.86 18.51
N VAL A 73 -14.94 -1.95 19.10
CA VAL A 73 -14.42 -2.12 20.44
C VAL A 73 -15.33 -1.28 21.34
N PRO A 74 -16.10 -1.90 22.25
CA PRO A 74 -16.99 -1.17 23.14
C PRO A 74 -16.22 -0.16 24.00
N GLY A 75 -16.63 1.10 23.97
CA GLY A 75 -16.09 2.17 24.82
C GLY A 75 -14.97 3.00 24.20
N GLU A 76 -14.65 2.84 22.93
CA GLU A 76 -13.70 3.69 22.20
C GLU A 76 -14.41 4.49 21.10
N ASP A 77 -14.17 5.80 21.05
CA ASP A 77 -14.64 6.67 19.96
C ASP A 77 -13.70 6.56 18.76
N TYR A 78 -14.25 6.35 17.57
CA TYR A 78 -13.49 6.20 16.32
C TYR A 78 -13.96 7.18 15.26
N CYS A 79 -13.06 7.59 14.39
CA CYS A 79 -13.32 8.50 13.28
C CYS A 79 -13.11 7.82 11.94
N LEU A 80 -14.00 8.09 10.99
CA LEU A 80 -13.94 7.57 9.62
C LEU A 80 -13.29 8.57 8.69
N THR A 81 -12.24 8.19 7.94
CA THR A 81 -11.61 9.07 6.96
C THR A 81 -11.23 8.34 5.68
N GLU A 82 -11.37 9.03 4.55
CA GLU A 82 -10.91 8.52 3.26
C GLU A 82 -9.40 8.67 3.15
N LEU A 83 -8.70 7.57 2.85
CA LEU A 83 -7.25 7.58 2.65
C LEU A 83 -6.91 7.91 1.19
N LYS A 84 -6.08 8.93 1.01
CA LYS A 84 -5.59 9.41 -0.29
C LYS A 84 -4.19 8.92 -0.60
N GLY A 85 -3.44 8.52 0.42
CA GLY A 85 -2.11 7.96 0.27
C GLY A 85 -0.96 8.95 0.42
N ALA A 86 -1.13 10.07 1.15
CA ALA A 86 -0.02 10.93 1.50
C ALA A 86 0.78 10.30 2.65
N VAL A 87 2.01 9.89 2.41
CA VAL A 87 2.88 9.30 3.44
C VAL A 87 4.07 10.21 3.70
N ARG A 88 4.36 10.48 4.98
CA ARG A 88 5.48 11.31 5.40
C ARG A 88 6.26 10.66 6.52
N LEU A 89 7.57 10.64 6.36
CA LEU A 89 8.53 10.37 7.42
C LEU A 89 9.17 11.72 7.78
N ASN A 90 9.14 12.10 9.05
CA ASN A 90 9.71 13.35 9.54
C ASN A 90 10.82 13.03 10.55
N ASP A 91 12.05 13.30 10.17
CA ASP A 91 13.25 13.16 11.03
C ASP A 91 13.38 11.79 11.72
N VAL A 92 13.10 10.72 10.97
CA VAL A 92 13.02 9.36 11.50
C VAL A 92 14.41 8.79 11.77
N CYS A 93 14.63 8.32 13.01
CA CYS A 93 15.75 7.48 13.39
C CYS A 93 15.26 6.09 13.76
N PHE A 94 16.05 5.07 13.41
CA PHE A 94 15.69 3.69 13.71
C PHE A 94 16.92 2.76 13.81
N SER A 95 16.84 1.84 14.77
CA SER A 95 17.83 0.80 15.02
C SER A 95 17.12 -0.54 15.25
N TYR A 96 17.58 -1.62 14.62
CA TYR A 96 17.10 -2.98 14.99
C TYR A 96 17.66 -3.43 16.35
N VAL A 97 18.85 -2.95 16.68
CA VAL A 97 19.50 -3.09 18.00
C VAL A 97 20.05 -1.72 18.39
N PRO A 98 19.93 -1.29 19.66
CA PRO A 98 20.26 0.08 20.09
C PRO A 98 21.65 0.58 19.69
N GLU A 99 22.64 -0.32 19.65
CA GLU A 99 24.05 0.02 19.38
C GLU A 99 24.35 0.21 17.89
N LYS A 100 23.40 -0.16 17.00
CA LYS A 100 23.62 -0.13 15.55
C LYS A 100 22.51 0.65 14.81
N PRO A 101 22.59 1.99 14.76
CA PRO A 101 21.61 2.81 14.05
C PRO A 101 21.64 2.52 12.54
N ILE A 102 20.45 2.22 12.00
CA ILE A 102 20.24 1.90 10.59
C ILE A 102 19.75 3.13 9.83
N LEU A 103 18.77 3.86 10.37
CA LEU A 103 18.28 5.12 9.78
C LEU A 103 18.63 6.29 10.69
N LYS A 104 19.06 7.41 10.09
CA LYS A 104 19.58 8.56 10.79
C LYS A 104 18.99 9.83 10.20
N HIS A 105 17.99 10.42 10.89
CA HIS A 105 17.34 11.65 10.48
C HIS A 105 16.75 11.60 9.06
N VAL A 106 16.00 10.54 8.75
CA VAL A 106 15.42 10.31 7.43
C VAL A 106 14.09 11.04 7.32
N SER A 107 13.97 11.93 6.30
CA SER A 107 12.73 12.61 5.97
C SER A 107 12.32 12.32 4.53
N VAL A 108 11.13 11.70 4.36
CA VAL A 108 10.56 11.32 3.07
C VAL A 108 9.15 11.87 2.96
N TYR A 109 8.81 12.42 1.80
CA TYR A 109 7.48 12.98 1.52
C TYR A 109 6.97 12.39 0.22
N ALA A 110 5.84 11.70 0.28
CA ALA A 110 5.09 11.22 -0.87
C ALA A 110 3.70 11.83 -0.86
N ASN A 111 3.33 12.51 -1.94
CA ASN A 111 1.97 12.97 -2.15
C ASN A 111 1.13 11.87 -2.79
N PRO A 112 -0.22 11.93 -2.67
CA PRO A 112 -1.10 10.97 -3.33
C PRO A 112 -0.78 10.81 -4.81
N GLY A 113 -0.65 9.56 -5.26
CA GLY A 113 -0.36 9.23 -6.65
C GLY A 113 1.10 9.36 -7.07
N GLN A 114 2.03 9.79 -6.20
CA GLN A 114 3.45 9.89 -6.52
C GLN A 114 4.17 8.54 -6.43
N LYS A 115 5.11 8.34 -7.35
CA LYS A 115 6.05 7.23 -7.35
C LYS A 115 7.42 7.67 -6.81
N ILE A 116 7.80 7.08 -5.68
CA ILE A 116 9.09 7.34 -5.01
C ILE A 116 10.00 6.13 -5.20
N ALA A 117 11.16 6.32 -5.81
CA ALA A 117 12.18 5.28 -5.95
C ALA A 117 13.27 5.44 -4.89
N PHE A 118 13.56 4.36 -4.17
CA PHE A 118 14.73 4.27 -3.30
C PHE A 118 15.87 3.58 -4.03
N VAL A 119 17.02 4.24 -4.10
CA VAL A 119 18.26 3.70 -4.67
C VAL A 119 19.41 3.82 -3.66
N GLY A 120 20.42 3.00 -3.82
CA GLY A 120 21.60 2.96 -2.94
C GLY A 120 22.10 1.54 -2.73
N SER A 121 23.27 1.38 -2.14
CA SER A 121 23.92 0.09 -1.89
C SER A 121 23.08 -0.82 -0.98
N THR A 122 23.39 -2.11 -1.01
CA THR A 122 22.84 -3.10 -0.06
C THR A 122 23.15 -2.66 1.38
N GLY A 123 22.16 -2.73 2.27
CA GLY A 123 22.30 -2.26 3.65
C GLY A 123 22.19 -0.74 3.85
N ALA A 124 21.94 0.06 2.82
CA ALA A 124 21.75 1.52 2.95
C ALA A 124 20.48 1.92 3.74
N GLY A 125 19.55 0.99 4.00
CA GLY A 125 18.32 1.25 4.76
C GLY A 125 17.04 1.29 3.93
N LYS A 126 17.07 0.97 2.63
CA LYS A 126 15.89 0.99 1.73
C LYS A 126 14.74 0.13 2.25
N THR A 127 14.98 -1.15 2.47
CA THR A 127 13.98 -2.10 3.01
C THR A 127 13.55 -1.72 4.43
N THR A 128 14.43 -1.11 5.22
CA THR A 128 14.08 -0.62 6.55
C THR A 128 13.00 0.47 6.48
N ILE A 129 13.12 1.42 5.55
CA ILE A 129 12.11 2.47 5.36
C ILE A 129 10.73 1.84 5.04
N THR A 130 10.68 0.90 4.11
CA THR A 130 9.41 0.23 3.75
C THR A 130 8.84 -0.59 4.90
N ASN A 131 9.67 -1.23 5.71
CA ASN A 131 9.26 -1.94 6.92
C ASN A 131 8.65 -1.00 7.98
N LEU A 132 9.20 0.21 8.10
CA LEU A 132 8.67 1.22 9.03
C LEU A 132 7.35 1.83 8.53
N ILE A 133 7.19 2.04 7.22
CA ILE A 133 5.90 2.46 6.63
C ILE A 133 4.81 1.42 6.93
N ASN A 134 5.13 0.11 6.85
CA ASN A 134 4.23 -0.99 7.23
C ASN A 134 4.08 -1.15 8.75
N ARG A 135 4.81 -0.35 9.53
CA ARG A 135 4.84 -0.45 10.99
C ARG A 135 5.12 -1.90 11.47
N PHE A 136 6.09 -2.57 10.82
CA PHE A 136 6.61 -3.86 11.33
C PHE A 136 7.49 -3.65 12.55
N TYR A 137 8.08 -2.47 12.68
CA TYR A 137 8.86 -2.02 13.81
C TYR A 137 8.42 -0.62 14.23
N GLU A 138 8.60 -0.28 15.50
CA GLU A 138 8.41 1.09 16.00
C GLU A 138 9.70 1.88 15.81
N ILE A 139 9.60 3.18 15.54
CA ILE A 139 10.76 4.07 15.34
C ILE A 139 11.38 4.50 16.66
N ASP A 140 12.68 4.79 16.68
CA ASP A 140 13.38 5.30 17.87
C ASP A 140 13.03 6.77 18.12
N SER A 141 12.95 7.59 17.06
CA SER A 141 12.56 9.00 17.13
C SER A 141 12.03 9.50 15.78
N GLY A 142 11.39 10.66 15.79
CA GLY A 142 10.73 11.24 14.63
C GLY A 142 9.24 10.92 14.59
N MET A 143 8.64 10.99 13.40
CA MET A 143 7.21 10.72 13.19
C MET A 143 6.97 10.17 11.81
N ILE A 144 6.06 9.20 11.69
CA ILE A 144 5.55 8.72 10.39
C ILE A 144 4.05 9.04 10.34
N THR A 145 3.61 9.75 9.31
CA THR A 145 2.20 10.06 9.12
C THR A 145 1.66 9.48 7.82
N TYR A 146 0.38 9.09 7.86
CA TYR A 146 -0.41 8.65 6.72
C TYR A 146 -1.64 9.56 6.61
N ASP A 147 -1.73 10.33 5.52
CA ASP A 147 -2.72 11.40 5.33
C ASP A 147 -2.82 12.38 6.51
N GLY A 148 -1.66 12.71 7.09
CA GLY A 148 -1.54 13.61 8.24
C GLY A 148 -1.81 12.96 9.60
N ILE A 149 -2.22 11.70 9.65
CA ILE A 149 -2.46 10.94 10.88
C ILE A 149 -1.17 10.21 11.26
N ASP A 150 -0.72 10.30 12.51
CA ASP A 150 0.40 9.48 12.99
C ASP A 150 0.05 8.00 12.84
N VAL A 151 0.94 7.22 12.23
CA VAL A 151 0.70 5.77 12.07
C VAL A 151 0.56 5.05 13.41
N CYS A 152 1.05 5.63 14.50
CA CYS A 152 0.87 5.11 15.85
C CYS A 152 -0.57 5.24 16.34
N ASP A 153 -1.32 6.22 15.83
CA ASP A 153 -2.73 6.43 16.14
C ASP A 153 -3.67 5.58 15.26
N ILE A 154 -3.12 4.85 14.28
CA ILE A 154 -3.85 3.94 13.40
C ILE A 154 -3.69 2.52 13.90
N ARG A 155 -4.77 1.72 13.91
CA ARG A 155 -4.67 0.30 14.23
C ARG A 155 -3.77 -0.41 13.23
N LYS A 156 -2.84 -1.23 13.72
CA LYS A 156 -1.83 -1.91 12.87
C LYS A 156 -2.45 -2.73 11.73
N ASP A 157 -3.53 -3.45 12.02
CA ASP A 157 -4.21 -4.28 11.03
C ASP A 157 -4.82 -3.43 9.92
N ASP A 158 -5.43 -2.30 10.27
CA ASP A 158 -6.07 -1.40 9.32
C ASP A 158 -5.01 -0.66 8.49
N LEU A 159 -3.94 -0.17 9.13
CA LEU A 159 -2.79 0.41 8.43
C LEU A 159 -2.25 -0.55 7.37
N ARG A 160 -1.95 -1.81 7.77
CA ARG A 160 -1.37 -2.81 6.88
C ARG A 160 -2.30 -3.22 5.74
N ARG A 161 -3.62 -3.20 5.96
CA ARG A 161 -4.59 -3.45 4.90
C ARG A 161 -4.69 -2.33 3.88
N SER A 162 -4.39 -1.09 4.28
CA SER A 162 -4.34 0.06 3.39
C SER A 162 -3.04 0.14 2.57
N LEU A 163 -2.06 -0.70 2.91
CA LEU A 163 -0.76 -0.77 2.26
C LEU A 163 -0.66 -2.10 1.49
N GLY A 164 -0.52 -2.02 0.18
CA GLY A 164 -0.21 -3.20 -0.64
C GLY A 164 1.29 -3.42 -0.72
N ALA A 165 1.71 -4.67 -0.71
CA ALA A 165 3.12 -5.02 -0.88
C ALA A 165 3.27 -6.10 -1.96
N VAL A 166 4.22 -5.89 -2.88
CA VAL A 166 4.73 -6.93 -3.77
C VAL A 166 6.22 -7.03 -3.49
N LEU A 167 6.60 -8.12 -2.83
CA LEU A 167 7.98 -8.38 -2.40
C LEU A 167 8.72 -9.23 -3.42
N GLN A 168 10.04 -9.21 -3.35
CA GLN A 168 10.94 -10.03 -4.17
C GLN A 168 10.62 -11.51 -4.04
N ASP A 169 10.54 -12.01 -2.81
CA ASP A 169 10.16 -13.39 -2.51
C ASP A 169 8.64 -13.50 -2.44
N THR A 170 8.08 -14.13 -3.46
CA THR A 170 6.64 -14.31 -3.58
C THR A 170 6.22 -15.60 -2.93
N HIS A 171 5.49 -15.51 -1.80
CA HIS A 171 4.90 -16.65 -1.13
C HIS A 171 3.45 -16.88 -1.56
N LEU A 172 3.15 -18.12 -1.94
CA LEU A 172 1.81 -18.57 -2.27
C LEU A 172 1.35 -19.61 -1.25
N PHE A 173 0.06 -19.54 -0.93
CA PHE A 173 -0.55 -20.49 0.00
C PHE A 173 -1.01 -21.75 -0.72
N THR A 174 -1.02 -22.88 -0.03
CA THR A 174 -1.69 -24.10 -0.50
C THR A 174 -3.19 -23.84 -0.61
N GLY A 175 -3.74 -23.97 -1.81
CA GLY A 175 -5.12 -23.64 -2.16
C GLY A 175 -5.24 -23.43 -3.66
N THR A 176 -6.39 -23.01 -4.15
CA THR A 176 -6.56 -22.71 -5.57
C THR A 176 -5.85 -21.42 -5.99
N VAL A 177 -5.63 -21.24 -7.28
CA VAL A 177 -5.17 -19.94 -7.85
C VAL A 177 -6.14 -18.83 -7.47
N MET A 178 -7.45 -19.10 -7.51
CA MET A 178 -8.51 -18.16 -7.09
C MET A 178 -8.35 -17.74 -5.64
N ASP A 179 -8.14 -18.71 -4.72
CA ASP A 179 -7.95 -18.42 -3.29
C ASP A 179 -6.71 -17.58 -3.06
N ASN A 180 -5.62 -17.85 -3.77
CA ASN A 180 -4.39 -17.08 -3.70
C ASN A 180 -4.57 -15.63 -4.14
N ILE A 181 -5.39 -15.34 -5.14
CA ILE A 181 -5.73 -13.97 -5.56
C ILE A 181 -6.64 -13.33 -4.53
N ARG A 182 -7.74 -14.03 -4.12
CA ARG A 182 -8.73 -13.55 -3.15
C ARG A 182 -8.13 -13.26 -1.78
N TYR A 183 -6.97 -13.83 -1.44
CA TYR A 183 -6.28 -13.54 -0.19
C TYR A 183 -5.96 -12.05 -0.02
N GLY A 184 -5.84 -11.28 -1.10
CA GLY A 184 -5.69 -9.83 -1.05
C GLY A 184 -6.92 -9.11 -0.49
N ARG A 185 -8.12 -9.66 -0.76
CA ARG A 185 -9.40 -9.19 -0.21
C ARG A 185 -10.36 -10.38 -0.15
N LEU A 186 -10.62 -10.88 1.07
CA LEU A 186 -11.31 -12.14 1.29
C LEU A 186 -12.78 -12.15 0.86
N ASP A 187 -13.42 -10.98 0.81
CA ASP A 187 -14.80 -10.77 0.37
C ASP A 187 -14.92 -10.46 -1.15
N ALA A 188 -13.80 -10.49 -1.89
CA ALA A 188 -13.81 -10.26 -3.32
C ALA A 188 -14.58 -11.35 -4.07
N THR A 189 -15.41 -10.96 -5.03
CA THR A 189 -16.11 -11.90 -5.91
C THR A 189 -15.16 -12.56 -6.90
N ASP A 190 -15.60 -13.63 -7.55
CA ASP A 190 -14.82 -14.30 -8.60
C ASP A 190 -14.52 -13.34 -9.77
N GLU A 191 -15.52 -12.51 -10.13
CA GLU A 191 -15.38 -11.52 -11.20
C GLU A 191 -14.33 -10.47 -10.88
N GLU A 192 -14.28 -9.98 -9.63
CA GLU A 192 -13.28 -9.02 -9.16
C GLU A 192 -11.88 -9.65 -9.16
N CYS A 193 -11.74 -10.88 -8.70
CA CYS A 193 -10.48 -11.63 -8.74
C CYS A 193 -10.01 -11.85 -10.20
N ILE A 194 -10.92 -12.17 -11.11
CA ILE A 194 -10.62 -12.32 -12.54
C ILE A 194 -10.23 -10.98 -13.16
N ALA A 195 -10.89 -9.88 -12.80
CA ALA A 195 -10.55 -8.53 -13.25
C ALA A 195 -9.14 -8.13 -12.76
N ALA A 196 -8.81 -8.37 -11.49
CA ALA A 196 -7.48 -8.16 -10.93
C ALA A 196 -6.41 -9.00 -11.64
N ALA A 197 -6.70 -10.26 -11.94
CA ALA A 197 -5.80 -11.13 -12.71
C ALA A 197 -5.58 -10.63 -14.15
N LYS A 198 -6.59 -10.04 -14.78
CA LYS A 198 -6.45 -9.41 -16.11
C LYS A 198 -5.56 -8.17 -16.03
N SER A 199 -5.78 -7.29 -15.07
CA SER A 199 -4.94 -6.11 -14.84
C SER A 199 -3.49 -6.48 -14.57
N ALA A 200 -3.25 -7.51 -13.78
CA ALA A 200 -1.92 -8.06 -13.48
C ALA A 200 -1.27 -8.82 -14.65
N ASN A 201 -1.92 -8.96 -15.80
CA ASN A 201 -1.50 -9.82 -16.92
C ASN A 201 -1.38 -11.33 -16.55
N ALA A 202 -1.99 -11.78 -15.47
CA ALA A 202 -1.99 -13.16 -15.00
C ALA A 202 -3.02 -14.04 -15.73
N HIS A 203 -4.15 -13.48 -16.15
CA HIS A 203 -5.29 -14.21 -16.72
C HIS A 203 -4.91 -15.16 -17.85
N SER A 204 -4.02 -14.74 -18.74
CA SER A 204 -3.63 -15.52 -19.93
C SER A 204 -2.91 -16.81 -19.58
N PHE A 205 -2.06 -16.83 -18.55
CA PHE A 205 -1.40 -18.07 -18.15
C PHE A 205 -2.34 -18.93 -17.28
N ILE A 206 -3.14 -18.31 -16.41
CA ILE A 206 -4.10 -19.02 -15.55
C ILE A 206 -5.05 -19.88 -16.40
N ARG A 207 -5.59 -19.34 -17.48
CA ARG A 207 -6.47 -20.09 -18.41
C ARG A 207 -5.80 -21.28 -19.10
N ARG A 208 -4.48 -21.36 -19.10
CA ARG A 208 -3.72 -22.49 -19.68
C ARG A 208 -3.39 -23.57 -18.66
N LEU A 209 -3.64 -23.30 -17.38
CA LEU A 209 -3.51 -24.32 -16.34
C LEU A 209 -4.62 -25.37 -16.49
N PRO A 210 -4.39 -26.61 -16.07
CA PRO A 210 -5.36 -27.70 -16.26
C PRO A 210 -6.78 -27.36 -15.80
N ASP A 211 -6.92 -26.76 -14.59
CA ASP A 211 -8.21 -26.39 -13.99
C ASP A 211 -8.41 -24.87 -13.92
N GLY A 212 -7.62 -24.10 -14.71
CA GLY A 212 -7.70 -22.64 -14.73
C GLY A 212 -7.54 -22.02 -13.34
N TYR A 213 -8.51 -21.21 -12.91
CA TYR A 213 -8.51 -20.57 -11.59
C TYR A 213 -8.67 -21.57 -10.43
N ASN A 214 -9.21 -22.77 -10.68
CA ASN A 214 -9.36 -23.84 -9.70
C ASN A 214 -8.11 -24.71 -9.57
N THR A 215 -7.07 -24.46 -10.36
CA THR A 215 -5.80 -25.20 -10.27
C THR A 215 -5.21 -25.05 -8.88
N MET A 216 -4.89 -26.18 -8.24
CA MET A 216 -4.26 -26.22 -6.92
C MET A 216 -2.81 -25.74 -6.99
N VAL A 217 -2.48 -24.80 -6.12
CA VAL A 217 -1.13 -24.34 -5.83
C VAL A 217 -0.63 -25.10 -4.60
N THR A 218 0.54 -25.70 -4.69
CA THR A 218 1.14 -26.52 -3.65
C THR A 218 2.57 -26.09 -3.37
N GLY A 219 3.05 -26.33 -2.15
CA GLY A 219 4.45 -26.13 -1.78
C GLY A 219 5.00 -24.76 -2.15
N ASP A 220 4.34 -23.67 -1.72
CA ASP A 220 4.76 -22.30 -2.02
C ASP A 220 4.79 -21.97 -3.53
N GLY A 221 3.93 -22.62 -4.29
CA GLY A 221 3.85 -22.46 -5.75
C GLY A 221 4.93 -23.24 -6.52
N ALA A 222 5.42 -24.34 -5.98
CA ALA A 222 6.44 -25.17 -6.62
C ALA A 222 6.04 -25.67 -8.02
N ASN A 223 4.73 -25.76 -8.29
CA ASN A 223 4.18 -26.13 -9.59
C ASN A 223 4.06 -24.97 -10.59
N LEU A 224 4.51 -23.76 -10.21
CA LEU A 224 4.46 -22.55 -11.03
C LEU A 224 5.87 -22.00 -11.25
N SER A 225 6.11 -21.36 -12.41
CA SER A 225 7.35 -20.62 -12.63
C SER A 225 7.43 -19.39 -11.72
N GLN A 226 8.63 -18.85 -11.50
CA GLN A 226 8.82 -17.65 -10.69
C GLN A 226 8.00 -16.47 -11.22
N GLY A 227 8.00 -16.23 -12.53
CA GLY A 227 7.20 -15.17 -13.13
C GLY A 227 5.70 -15.37 -12.94
N GLN A 228 5.19 -16.63 -13.01
CA GLN A 228 3.79 -16.93 -12.72
C GLN A 228 3.45 -16.65 -11.27
N ARG A 229 4.31 -17.01 -10.30
CA ARG A 229 4.12 -16.68 -8.89
C ARG A 229 4.07 -15.16 -8.68
N GLN A 230 4.96 -14.42 -9.33
CA GLN A 230 4.99 -12.96 -9.23
C GLN A 230 3.73 -12.32 -9.83
N LEU A 231 3.22 -12.80 -10.97
CA LEU A 231 1.96 -12.34 -11.55
C LEU A 231 0.77 -12.60 -10.62
N LEU A 232 0.76 -13.71 -9.86
CA LEU A 232 -0.27 -13.96 -8.85
C LEU A 232 -0.15 -13.02 -7.64
N ALA A 233 1.08 -12.68 -7.22
CA ALA A 233 1.28 -11.68 -6.16
C ALA A 233 0.80 -10.29 -6.59
N ILE A 234 1.05 -9.90 -7.84
CA ILE A 234 0.53 -8.65 -8.42
C ILE A 234 -1.02 -8.68 -8.46
N ALA A 235 -1.62 -9.79 -8.88
CA ALA A 235 -3.08 -9.95 -8.90
C ALA A 235 -3.69 -9.88 -7.49
N ARG A 236 -3.02 -10.49 -6.48
CA ARG A 236 -3.37 -10.39 -5.06
C ARG A 236 -3.35 -8.95 -4.57
N ALA A 237 -2.33 -8.19 -4.93
CA ALA A 237 -2.23 -6.78 -4.57
C ALA A 237 -3.27 -5.93 -5.34
N ALA A 238 -3.57 -6.27 -6.59
CA ALA A 238 -4.56 -5.58 -7.40
C ALA A 238 -5.99 -5.74 -6.87
N VAL A 239 -6.37 -6.94 -6.39
CA VAL A 239 -7.71 -7.17 -5.82
C VAL A 239 -7.90 -6.46 -4.48
N ALA A 240 -6.82 -6.28 -3.72
CA ALA A 240 -6.83 -5.48 -2.48
C ALA A 240 -7.04 -3.99 -2.75
N ASP A 241 -6.60 -3.50 -3.91
CA ASP A 241 -6.72 -2.13 -4.40
C ASP A 241 -6.37 -1.05 -3.35
N PRO A 242 -5.19 -1.11 -2.72
CA PRO A 242 -4.79 -0.17 -1.70
C PRO A 242 -4.36 1.18 -2.30
N PRO A 243 -4.53 2.32 -1.59
CA PRO A 243 -4.08 3.63 -2.08
C PRO A 243 -2.54 3.79 -2.08
N VAL A 244 -1.83 2.98 -1.30
CA VAL A 244 -0.36 2.99 -1.22
C VAL A 244 0.20 1.62 -1.54
N MET A 245 1.23 1.57 -2.37
CA MET A 245 1.93 0.34 -2.76
C MET A 245 3.40 0.39 -2.35
N ILE A 246 3.90 -0.73 -1.87
CA ILE A 246 5.32 -0.96 -1.61
C ILE A 246 5.79 -2.08 -2.52
N LEU A 247 6.78 -1.78 -3.36
CA LEU A 247 7.28 -2.71 -4.37
C LEU A 247 8.77 -2.95 -4.16
N ASP A 248 9.16 -4.22 -4.09
CA ASP A 248 10.57 -4.62 -4.09
C ASP A 248 10.88 -5.34 -5.40
N GLU A 249 11.65 -4.67 -6.27
CA GLU A 249 11.90 -5.11 -7.65
C GLU A 249 13.13 -6.00 -7.76
N ALA A 250 13.15 -7.17 -7.21
CA ALA A 250 14.21 -8.12 -7.58
C ALA A 250 13.67 -9.20 -8.52
N THR A 251 14.08 -9.14 -9.77
CA THR A 251 13.63 -10.07 -10.83
C THR A 251 14.79 -10.81 -11.49
N SER A 252 15.89 -10.98 -10.78
CA SER A 252 17.15 -11.52 -11.32
C SER A 252 17.08 -12.94 -11.90
N SER A 253 15.92 -13.63 -11.80
CA SER A 253 15.79 -15.05 -12.18
C SER A 253 14.62 -15.34 -13.12
N ILE A 254 14.07 -14.33 -13.81
CA ILE A 254 12.94 -14.47 -14.74
C ILE A 254 13.44 -14.31 -16.17
N ASP A 255 12.96 -15.15 -17.11
CA ASP A 255 13.26 -14.99 -18.52
C ASP A 255 12.71 -13.66 -19.09
N THR A 256 13.41 -13.08 -20.07
CA THR A 256 13.13 -11.74 -20.62
C THR A 256 11.68 -11.55 -21.11
N ARG A 257 11.06 -12.61 -21.65
CA ARG A 257 9.68 -12.51 -22.16
C ARG A 257 8.66 -12.43 -21.02
N THR A 258 8.81 -13.26 -20.01
CA THR A 258 7.97 -13.26 -18.81
C THR A 258 8.20 -11.98 -18.01
N GLU A 259 9.44 -11.51 -17.94
CA GLU A 259 9.80 -10.25 -17.31
C GLU A 259 9.01 -9.07 -17.89
N ALA A 260 8.91 -8.94 -19.21
CA ALA A 260 8.12 -7.89 -19.85
C ALA A 260 6.62 -7.98 -19.53
N ILE A 261 6.08 -9.17 -19.27
CA ILE A 261 4.68 -9.38 -18.87
C ILE A 261 4.49 -8.93 -17.40
N VAL A 262 5.40 -9.33 -16.53
CA VAL A 262 5.41 -8.93 -15.10
C VAL A 262 5.52 -7.41 -14.99
N GLN A 263 6.43 -6.78 -15.75
CA GLN A 263 6.60 -5.33 -15.74
C GLN A 263 5.31 -4.59 -16.12
N ARG A 264 4.62 -5.02 -17.18
CA ARG A 264 3.32 -4.43 -17.56
C ARG A 264 2.26 -4.60 -16.46
N GLY A 265 2.26 -5.73 -15.74
CA GLY A 265 1.38 -5.94 -14.60
C GLY A 265 1.70 -5.00 -13.44
N MET A 266 2.99 -4.81 -13.16
CA MET A 266 3.46 -3.85 -12.16
C MET A 266 3.10 -2.40 -12.54
N ASP A 267 3.31 -2.01 -13.81
CA ASP A 267 2.98 -0.66 -14.29
C ASP A 267 1.48 -0.38 -14.14
N ALA A 268 0.62 -1.34 -14.48
CA ALA A 268 -0.82 -1.22 -14.29
C ALA A 268 -1.19 -1.12 -12.80
N LEU A 269 -0.53 -1.88 -11.93
CA LEU A 269 -0.76 -1.83 -10.48
C LEU A 269 -0.35 -0.48 -9.88
N MET A 270 0.68 0.17 -10.41
CA MET A 270 1.17 1.47 -9.91
C MET A 270 0.28 2.65 -10.27
N GLN A 271 -0.56 2.56 -11.31
CA GLN A 271 -1.35 3.69 -11.79
C GLN A 271 -2.32 4.22 -10.73
N GLY A 272 -2.30 5.55 -10.54
CA GLY A 272 -3.21 6.26 -9.63
C GLY A 272 -2.96 6.04 -8.14
N ARG A 273 -1.88 5.35 -7.77
CA ARG A 273 -1.52 5.05 -6.38
C ARG A 273 -0.21 5.72 -5.98
N THR A 274 -0.07 5.97 -4.68
CA THR A 274 1.24 6.32 -4.13
C THR A 274 2.12 5.06 -4.07
N VAL A 275 3.32 5.14 -4.63
CA VAL A 275 4.18 3.96 -4.77
C VAL A 275 5.55 4.23 -4.16
N PHE A 276 5.97 3.36 -3.27
CA PHE A 276 7.34 3.26 -2.81
C PHE A 276 8.00 2.06 -3.47
N VAL A 277 9.03 2.27 -4.26
CA VAL A 277 9.73 1.19 -4.95
C VAL A 277 11.19 1.12 -4.51
N ILE A 278 11.61 -0.07 -4.07
CA ILE A 278 13.04 -0.41 -3.94
C ILE A 278 13.47 -0.83 -5.34
N ALA A 279 14.12 0.09 -6.02
CA ALA A 279 14.39 -0.08 -7.45
C ALA A 279 15.72 -0.77 -7.68
N HIS A 280 15.69 -1.87 -8.41
CA HIS A 280 16.84 -2.59 -8.92
C HIS A 280 17.00 -2.41 -10.44
N ARG A 281 16.06 -1.69 -11.10
CA ARG A 281 16.07 -1.43 -12.54
C ARG A 281 16.15 0.05 -12.84
N LEU A 282 17.05 0.41 -13.75
CA LEU A 282 17.19 1.78 -14.21
C LEU A 282 15.90 2.36 -14.83
N SER A 283 15.11 1.54 -15.53
CA SER A 283 13.83 1.98 -16.12
C SER A 283 12.81 2.42 -15.08
N THR A 284 12.70 1.70 -13.99
CA THR A 284 11.79 2.04 -12.88
C THR A 284 12.22 3.30 -12.18
N VAL A 285 13.52 3.45 -11.92
CA VAL A 285 14.10 4.64 -11.32
C VAL A 285 13.84 5.86 -12.19
N LYS A 286 14.15 5.78 -13.48
CA LYS A 286 13.97 6.87 -14.44
C LYS A 286 12.53 7.38 -14.51
N ASN A 287 11.55 6.47 -14.42
CA ASN A 287 10.14 6.79 -14.54
C ASN A 287 9.47 7.09 -13.18
N SER A 288 10.26 7.43 -12.15
CA SER A 288 9.75 7.81 -10.83
C SER A 288 9.68 9.33 -10.71
N ASP A 289 8.64 9.81 -9.99
CA ASP A 289 8.46 11.26 -9.77
C ASP A 289 9.54 11.83 -8.85
N VAL A 290 9.99 11.02 -7.89
CA VAL A 290 11.07 11.38 -6.96
C VAL A 290 11.99 10.18 -6.79
N ILE A 291 13.27 10.43 -6.89
CA ILE A 291 14.34 9.47 -6.58
C ILE A 291 15.00 9.91 -5.29
N ILE A 292 15.17 8.97 -4.37
CA ILE A 292 15.84 9.17 -3.08
C ILE A 292 17.05 8.25 -3.04
N VAL A 293 18.23 8.85 -2.94
CA VAL A 293 19.49 8.12 -2.81
C VAL A 293 19.83 7.98 -1.34
N LEU A 294 19.97 6.72 -0.89
CA LEU A 294 20.33 6.39 0.49
C LEU A 294 21.76 5.87 0.55
N GLU A 295 22.49 6.36 1.54
CA GLU A 295 23.81 5.88 1.89
C GLU A 295 23.99 5.88 3.41
N HIS A 296 24.44 4.76 3.98
CA HIS A 296 24.67 4.60 5.42
C HIS A 296 23.55 5.11 6.34
N GLY A 297 22.31 4.87 5.89
CA GLY A 297 21.08 5.24 6.64
C GLY A 297 20.72 6.71 6.56
N ARG A 298 21.28 7.47 5.62
CA ARG A 298 20.95 8.89 5.37
C ARG A 298 20.50 9.10 3.94
N ILE A 299 19.63 10.07 3.74
CA ILE A 299 19.32 10.57 2.40
C ILE A 299 20.43 11.53 2.01
N ILE A 300 21.16 11.19 0.93
CA ILE A 300 22.27 12.02 0.41
C ILE A 300 21.86 12.84 -0.80
N GLU A 301 20.90 12.33 -1.60
CA GLU A 301 20.37 13.05 -2.76
C GLU A 301 18.87 12.80 -2.88
N ARG A 302 18.15 13.79 -3.41
CA ARG A 302 16.73 13.74 -3.72
C ARG A 302 16.41 14.63 -4.91
N GLY A 303 15.65 14.12 -5.88
CA GLY A 303 15.25 14.89 -7.06
C GLY A 303 14.56 14.02 -8.10
N THR A 304 14.29 14.60 -9.27
CA THR A 304 13.91 13.86 -10.47
C THR A 304 15.14 13.25 -11.12
N HIS A 305 14.93 12.39 -12.10
CA HIS A 305 16.01 11.79 -12.89
C HIS A 305 16.93 12.84 -13.51
N GLU A 306 16.33 13.87 -14.14
CA GLU A 306 17.07 14.92 -14.81
C GLU A 306 17.89 15.77 -13.83
N GLN A 307 17.26 16.18 -12.71
CA GLN A 307 17.91 16.97 -11.67
C GLN A 307 19.13 16.26 -11.09
N LEU A 308 19.00 14.97 -10.79
CA LEU A 308 20.10 14.20 -10.20
C LEU A 308 21.22 13.90 -11.21
N LEU A 309 20.91 13.76 -12.50
CA LEU A 309 21.94 13.68 -13.54
C LEU A 309 22.74 14.97 -13.69
N GLU A 310 22.08 16.13 -13.62
CA GLU A 310 22.74 17.46 -13.68
C GLU A 310 23.66 17.69 -12.48
N GLN A 311 23.28 17.19 -11.28
CA GLN A 311 24.10 17.31 -10.06
C GLN A 311 25.41 16.51 -10.14
N LYS A 312 25.48 15.48 -10.99
CA LYS A 312 26.64 14.58 -11.15
C LYS A 312 27.11 13.95 -9.84
N GLY A 313 26.19 13.70 -8.93
CA GLY A 313 26.45 13.10 -7.62
C GLY A 313 26.46 11.58 -7.65
N GLN A 314 26.10 10.96 -6.52
CA GLN A 314 26.06 9.50 -6.35
C GLN A 314 25.07 8.83 -7.31
N TYR A 315 23.89 9.45 -7.54
CA TYR A 315 22.91 8.94 -8.50
C TYR A 315 23.50 8.87 -9.93
N TYR A 316 24.22 9.91 -10.35
CA TYR A 316 24.86 9.92 -11.65
C TYR A 316 25.88 8.79 -11.81
N GLN A 317 26.66 8.51 -10.75
CA GLN A 317 27.63 7.42 -10.75
C GLN A 317 26.94 6.05 -10.83
N LEU A 318 25.85 5.84 -10.07
CA LEU A 318 25.03 4.62 -10.13
C LEU A 318 24.40 4.44 -11.53
N TYR A 319 23.90 5.51 -12.12
CA TYR A 319 23.24 5.47 -13.41
C TYR A 319 24.20 5.19 -14.57
N THR A 320 25.41 5.77 -14.54
CA THR A 320 26.43 5.61 -15.60
C THR A 320 27.24 4.32 -15.48
N GLY A 321 26.97 3.49 -14.48
CA GLY A 321 27.70 2.24 -14.23
C GLY A 321 29.09 2.44 -13.63
N ALA A 322 29.38 3.61 -13.06
CA ALA A 322 30.60 3.85 -12.30
C ALA A 322 30.60 3.12 -10.95
N PHE A 323 29.41 2.70 -10.49
CA PHE A 323 29.20 1.75 -9.37
C PHE A 323 28.17 0.70 -9.80
N GLU A 324 28.45 -0.55 -9.59
CA GLU A 324 27.50 -1.64 -9.77
C GLU A 324 26.42 -1.54 -8.68
N LEU A 325 25.14 -1.69 -9.08
CA LEU A 325 24.04 -1.94 -8.15
C LEU A 325 24.16 -3.41 -7.72
N GLU A 326 25.02 -3.71 -6.74
CA GLU A 326 25.06 -5.02 -6.09
C GLU A 326 23.86 -5.26 -5.18
#